data_0a4167c6347dd73d8c0b89a45dd7651c
#
_entry.id   0a4167c6347dd73d8c0b89a45dd7651c
#
_cell.length_a   1.000
_cell.length_b   1.000
_cell.length_c   1.000
_cell.angle_alpha   90.00
_cell.angle_beta   90.00
_cell.angle_gamma   90.00
#
_symmetry.space_group_name_H-M   'P 1'
#
loop_
_entity.id
_entity.type
_entity.pdbx_description
1 polymer ?
#
loop_
_entity_poly.entity_id
_entity_poly.type
_entity_poly.pdbx_seq_one_letter_code
_entity_poly.pdbx_strand_id
1 'polypeptide(L)'
;MRALLDINVIIALLDADHVMHACARRWLERELEAGWASCPVTQNGVLRILSQPAYPNHRPVASVAARLAEACNHSSHHFWPGGISLLSEKVVNWRQLLGPRQVTDAYLLAVAVAQGGRFVSFDARISLDLVPQASAEQLVVIPVD
;
A
#
# COMPACT_ATOMS: atom_id res chain seq x y z
N MET A 1 12.35 6.61 -6.18
CA MET A 1 11.37 5.52 -6.50
C MET A 1 9.98 5.91 -6.06
N ARG A 2 9.02 5.77 -6.95
CA ARG A 2 7.61 5.98 -6.60
C ARG A 2 7.16 4.93 -5.59
N ALA A 3 6.32 5.34 -4.65
CA ALA A 3 5.92 4.52 -3.52
C ALA A 3 4.50 3.96 -3.71
N LEU A 4 4.37 2.64 -3.88
CA LEU A 4 3.09 1.97 -3.74
C LEU A 4 2.74 1.94 -2.26
N LEU A 5 1.73 2.69 -1.87
CA LEU A 5 1.33 2.76 -0.47
C LEU A 5 0.44 1.57 -0.10
N ASP A 6 0.79 0.91 1.00
CA ASP A 6 -0.03 -0.15 1.56
C ASP A 6 -1.39 0.40 2.00
N ILE A 7 -2.37 -0.48 2.07
CA ILE A 7 -3.74 -0.15 2.51
C ILE A 7 -3.71 0.59 3.86
N ASN A 8 -2.91 0.09 4.81
CA ASN A 8 -2.82 0.72 6.14
C ASN A 8 -2.27 2.16 6.08
N VAL A 9 -1.37 2.46 5.16
CA VAL A 9 -0.82 3.80 4.98
C VAL A 9 -1.86 4.74 4.37
N ILE A 10 -2.56 4.29 3.32
CA ILE A 10 -3.61 5.10 2.69
C ILE A 10 -4.73 5.40 3.68
N ILE A 11 -5.17 4.41 4.45
CA ILE A 11 -6.20 4.60 5.49
C ILE A 11 -5.74 5.65 6.50
N ALA A 12 -4.51 5.56 6.99
CA ALA A 12 -3.96 6.54 7.93
C ALA A 12 -3.92 7.95 7.35
N LEU A 13 -3.65 8.08 6.05
CA LEU A 13 -3.67 9.39 5.37
C LEU A 13 -5.08 9.96 5.23
N LEU A 14 -6.08 9.12 4.95
CA LEU A 14 -7.46 9.55 4.72
C LEU A 14 -8.25 9.78 6.01
N ASP A 15 -7.88 9.11 7.10
CA ASP A 15 -8.57 9.20 8.38
C ASP A 15 -7.76 10.06 9.37
N ALA A 16 -8.20 11.31 9.55
CA ALA A 16 -7.51 12.27 10.43
C ALA A 16 -7.48 11.84 11.90
N ASP A 17 -8.38 10.94 12.31
CA ASP A 17 -8.43 10.41 13.69
C ASP A 17 -7.59 9.15 13.87
N HIS A 18 -6.98 8.64 12.80
CA HIS A 18 -6.13 7.46 12.87
C HIS A 18 -4.86 7.75 13.68
N VAL A 19 -4.46 6.80 14.55
CA VAL A 19 -3.30 7.00 15.42
C VAL A 19 -2.01 7.26 14.64
N MET A 20 -1.91 6.75 13.42
CA MET A 20 -0.74 6.90 12.54
C MET A 20 -0.89 8.06 11.53
N HIS A 21 -1.96 8.85 11.63
CA HIS A 21 -2.24 9.89 10.63
C HIS A 21 -1.08 10.89 10.49
N ALA A 22 -0.61 11.45 11.59
CA ALA A 22 0.47 12.43 11.57
C ALA A 22 1.77 11.83 11.02
N CYS A 23 2.07 10.60 11.41
CA CYS A 23 3.24 9.86 10.96
C CYS A 23 3.21 9.61 9.44
N ALA A 24 2.07 9.15 8.92
CA ALA A 24 1.88 8.93 7.50
C ALA A 24 2.00 10.24 6.70
N ARG A 25 1.39 11.31 7.19
CA ARG A 25 1.48 12.62 6.53
C ARG A 25 2.90 13.16 6.47
N ARG A 26 3.63 13.11 7.57
CA ARG A 26 5.03 13.56 7.59
C ARG A 26 5.87 12.79 6.59
N TRP A 27 5.66 11.47 6.51
CA TRP A 27 6.39 10.63 5.56
C TRP A 27 6.06 11.04 4.12
N LEU A 28 4.79 11.15 3.79
CA LEU A 28 4.35 11.51 2.45
C LEU A 28 4.86 12.89 2.03
N GLU A 29 4.80 13.88 2.90
CA GLU A 29 5.28 15.23 2.62
C GLU A 29 6.77 15.24 2.26
N ARG A 30 7.57 14.45 2.96
CA ARG A 30 9.01 14.32 2.66
C ARG A 30 9.27 13.61 1.33
N GLU A 31 8.40 12.69 0.94
CA GLU A 31 8.61 11.84 -0.22
C GLU A 31 7.73 12.20 -1.43
N LEU A 32 7.01 13.29 -1.34
CA LEU A 32 6.01 13.67 -2.34
C LEU A 32 6.61 13.86 -3.73
N GLU A 33 7.83 14.35 -3.81
CA GLU A 33 8.54 14.57 -5.07
C GLU A 33 8.77 13.26 -5.84
N ALA A 34 9.08 12.18 -5.11
CA ALA A 34 9.22 10.85 -5.71
C ALA A 34 7.89 10.30 -6.21
N GLY A 35 6.78 10.77 -5.65
CA GLY A 35 5.43 10.36 -5.98
C GLY A 35 5.00 9.08 -5.30
N TRP A 36 3.69 8.83 -5.39
CA TRP A 36 3.08 7.63 -4.83
C TRP A 36 2.18 6.96 -5.87
N ALA A 37 1.79 5.76 -5.58
CA ALA A 37 0.93 4.95 -6.45
C ALA A 37 -0.12 4.21 -5.64
N SER A 38 -1.22 3.91 -6.30
CA SER A 38 -2.21 2.92 -5.85
C SER A 38 -2.44 1.90 -6.96
N CYS A 39 -3.03 0.78 -6.62
CA CYS A 39 -3.36 -0.29 -7.55
C CYS A 39 -4.77 -0.83 -7.23
N PRO A 40 -5.35 -1.70 -8.07
CA PRO A 40 -6.69 -2.23 -7.80
C PRO A 40 -6.84 -2.84 -6.40
N VAL A 41 -5.85 -3.57 -5.92
CA VAL A 41 -5.90 -4.21 -4.60
C VAL A 41 -5.89 -3.18 -3.47
N THR A 42 -5.05 -2.16 -3.54
CA THR A 42 -5.02 -1.13 -2.48
C THR A 42 -6.29 -0.29 -2.49
N GLN A 43 -6.80 0.08 -3.65
CA GLN A 43 -8.06 0.81 -3.76
C GLN A 43 -9.23 -0.01 -3.20
N ASN A 44 -9.33 -1.29 -3.59
CA ASN A 44 -10.36 -2.20 -3.08
C ASN A 44 -10.27 -2.32 -1.56
N GLY A 45 -9.07 -2.52 -1.03
CA GLY A 45 -8.86 -2.67 0.42
C GLY A 45 -9.27 -1.43 1.21
N VAL A 46 -8.91 -0.24 0.73
CA VAL A 46 -9.29 1.02 1.38
C VAL A 46 -10.81 1.20 1.40
N LEU A 47 -11.47 1.01 0.25
CA LEU A 47 -12.92 1.14 0.17
C LEU A 47 -13.63 0.16 1.10
N ARG A 48 -13.18 -1.08 1.13
CA ARG A 48 -13.78 -2.14 1.92
C ARG A 48 -13.61 -1.92 3.42
N ILE A 49 -12.41 -1.52 3.86
CA ILE A 49 -12.13 -1.36 5.28
C ILE A 49 -12.78 -0.11 5.84
N LEU A 50 -12.64 1.04 5.19
CA LEU A 50 -13.19 2.30 5.70
C LEU A 50 -14.72 2.35 5.66
N SER A 51 -15.37 1.47 4.93
CA SER A 51 -16.83 1.38 4.90
C SER A 51 -17.40 0.30 5.81
N GLN A 52 -16.56 -0.50 6.48
CA GLN A 52 -17.03 -1.51 7.43
C GLN A 52 -17.60 -0.87 8.68
N PRO A 53 -18.81 -1.26 9.14
CA PRO A 53 -19.37 -0.73 10.37
C PRO A 53 -18.46 -0.89 11.60
N ALA A 54 -17.63 -1.93 11.61
CA ALA A 54 -16.66 -2.17 12.70
C ALA A 54 -15.50 -1.19 12.73
N TYR A 55 -15.23 -0.48 11.63
CA TYR A 55 -14.19 0.54 11.62
C TYR A 55 -14.67 1.79 12.36
N PRO A 56 -13.93 2.28 13.38
CA PRO A 56 -14.44 3.34 14.29
C PRO A 56 -14.89 4.62 13.60
N ASN A 57 -14.23 5.03 12.54
CA ASN A 57 -14.56 6.24 11.78
C ASN A 57 -15.08 5.89 10.38
N HIS A 58 -15.90 4.84 10.29
CA HIS A 58 -16.41 4.36 9.02
C HIS A 58 -17.31 5.38 8.31
N ARG A 59 -17.32 5.31 6.98
CA ARG A 59 -18.10 6.17 6.11
C ARG A 59 -18.83 5.32 5.06
N PRO A 60 -19.90 5.82 4.46
CA PRO A 60 -20.51 5.15 3.31
C PRO A 60 -19.48 4.93 2.20
N VAL A 61 -19.59 3.82 1.48
CA VAL A 61 -18.66 3.46 0.39
C VAL A 61 -18.49 4.61 -0.61
N ALA A 62 -19.59 5.25 -1.01
CA ALA A 62 -19.55 6.35 -1.97
C ALA A 62 -18.72 7.53 -1.48
N SER A 63 -18.80 7.83 -0.18
CA SER A 63 -18.00 8.91 0.42
C SER A 63 -16.50 8.57 0.44
N VAL A 64 -16.16 7.33 0.78
CA VAL A 64 -14.77 6.85 0.77
C VAL A 64 -14.23 6.89 -0.66
N ALA A 65 -15.01 6.42 -1.63
CA ALA A 65 -14.61 6.42 -3.04
C ALA A 65 -14.34 7.84 -3.56
N ALA A 66 -15.21 8.79 -3.24
CA ALA A 66 -15.02 10.20 -3.63
C ALA A 66 -13.74 10.78 -3.01
N ARG A 67 -13.49 10.50 -1.75
CA ARG A 67 -12.31 10.99 -1.04
C ARG A 67 -11.03 10.40 -1.60
N LEU A 68 -11.03 9.09 -1.88
CA LEU A 68 -9.88 8.42 -2.47
C LEU A 68 -9.63 8.91 -3.91
N ALA A 69 -10.67 9.08 -4.70
CA ALA A 69 -10.56 9.61 -6.06
C ALA A 69 -9.95 11.01 -6.08
N GLU A 70 -10.33 11.86 -5.13
CA GLU A 70 -9.74 13.19 -4.98
C GLU A 70 -8.24 13.11 -4.70
N ALA A 71 -7.82 12.23 -3.79
CA ALA A 71 -6.40 12.01 -3.51
C ALA A 71 -5.65 11.51 -4.75
N CYS A 72 -6.25 10.59 -5.51
CA CYS A 72 -5.65 10.03 -6.72
C CYS A 72 -5.59 11.02 -7.90
N ASN A 73 -6.32 12.12 -7.85
CA ASN A 73 -6.22 13.18 -8.87
C ASN A 73 -5.01 14.10 -8.67
N HIS A 74 -4.30 13.98 -7.56
CA HIS A 74 -3.09 14.76 -7.34
C HIS A 74 -2.00 14.36 -8.34
N SER A 75 -1.23 15.34 -8.80
CA SER A 75 -0.16 15.12 -9.80
C SER A 75 0.93 14.15 -9.32
N SER A 76 1.09 13.97 -8.01
CA SER A 76 2.05 13.02 -7.43
C SER A 76 1.60 11.57 -7.51
N HIS A 77 0.36 11.29 -7.86
CA HIS A 77 -0.20 9.94 -7.89
C HIS A 77 -0.13 9.31 -9.28
N HIS A 78 0.23 8.01 -9.34
CA HIS A 78 0.04 7.16 -10.51
C HIS A 78 -0.78 5.92 -10.14
N PHE A 79 -1.69 5.53 -11.01
CA PHE A 79 -2.40 4.26 -10.89
C PHE A 79 -1.57 3.16 -11.57
N TRP A 80 -1.27 2.09 -10.82
CA TRP A 80 -0.58 0.91 -11.33
C TRP A 80 -1.57 -0.25 -11.51
N PRO A 81 -1.83 -0.69 -12.74
CA PRO A 81 -2.86 -1.72 -12.98
C PRO A 81 -2.55 -3.10 -12.36
N GLY A 82 -1.34 -3.32 -11.90
CA GLY A 82 -0.89 -4.62 -11.41
C GLY A 82 -0.33 -5.45 -12.57
N GLY A 83 -1.12 -6.35 -13.12
CA GLY A 83 -0.74 -7.09 -14.32
C GLY A 83 0.27 -8.21 -14.10
N ILE A 84 0.48 -8.64 -12.86
CA ILE A 84 1.35 -9.77 -12.51
C ILE A 84 0.53 -10.89 -11.89
N SER A 85 1.01 -12.12 -12.07
CA SER A 85 0.36 -13.30 -11.49
C SER A 85 1.09 -13.76 -10.24
N LEU A 86 0.35 -13.92 -9.15
CA LEU A 86 0.86 -14.55 -7.92
C LEU A 86 1.26 -16.02 -8.14
N LEU A 87 0.80 -16.64 -9.20
CA LEU A 87 1.09 -18.05 -9.49
C LEU A 87 2.43 -18.25 -10.20
N SER A 88 3.10 -17.16 -10.56
CA SER A 88 4.44 -17.23 -11.18
C SER A 88 5.51 -17.35 -10.09
N GLU A 89 6.31 -18.41 -10.14
CA GLU A 89 7.41 -18.64 -9.21
C GLU A 89 8.49 -17.56 -9.29
N LYS A 90 8.60 -16.87 -10.41
CA LYS A 90 9.55 -15.76 -10.59
C LYS A 90 9.11 -14.50 -9.83
N VAL A 91 7.81 -14.40 -9.55
CA VAL A 91 7.19 -13.22 -8.95
C VAL A 91 7.16 -13.34 -7.43
N VAL A 92 6.72 -14.50 -6.92
CA VAL A 92 6.51 -14.72 -5.49
C VAL A 92 7.18 -16.03 -5.07
N ASN A 93 7.87 -15.98 -3.93
CA ASN A 93 8.44 -17.18 -3.33
C ASN A 93 7.43 -17.82 -2.38
N TRP A 94 6.66 -18.79 -2.87
CA TRP A 94 5.63 -19.47 -2.11
C TRP A 94 6.14 -20.15 -0.84
N ARG A 95 7.41 -20.57 -0.81
CA ARG A 95 8.01 -21.24 0.35
C ARG A 95 8.22 -20.28 1.52
N GLN A 96 8.27 -18.98 1.26
CA GLN A 96 8.39 -17.94 2.28
C GLN A 96 7.04 -17.43 2.77
N LEU A 97 5.92 -17.83 2.12
CA LEU A 97 4.58 -17.47 2.53
C LEU A 97 4.09 -18.46 3.60
N LEU A 98 4.17 -18.04 4.85
CA LEU A 98 3.84 -18.90 6.00
C LEU A 98 2.36 -18.84 6.38
N GLY A 99 1.58 -17.95 5.80
CA GLY A 99 0.16 -17.85 6.12
C GLY A 99 -0.59 -16.88 5.21
N PRO A 100 -1.93 -16.84 5.31
CA PRO A 100 -2.78 -16.06 4.40
C PRO A 100 -2.58 -14.55 4.51
N ARG A 101 -2.12 -14.06 5.67
CA ARG A 101 -1.88 -12.62 5.87
C ARG A 101 -0.76 -12.07 5.01
N GLN A 102 0.17 -12.92 4.59
CA GLN A 102 1.32 -12.52 3.78
C GLN A 102 1.00 -12.46 2.29
N VAL A 103 -0.13 -12.97 1.85
CA VAL A 103 -0.48 -13.03 0.40
C VAL A 103 -0.59 -11.64 -0.20
N THR A 104 -1.33 -10.74 0.44
CA THR A 104 -1.49 -9.38 -0.05
C THR A 104 -0.16 -8.60 -0.02
N ASP A 105 0.61 -8.75 1.05
CA ASP A 105 1.91 -8.10 1.17
C ASP A 105 2.88 -8.55 0.07
N ALA A 106 2.92 -9.85 -0.20
CA ALA A 106 3.74 -10.38 -1.28
C ALA A 106 3.31 -9.84 -2.64
N TYR A 107 2.01 -9.76 -2.89
CA TYR A 107 1.49 -9.20 -4.13
C TYR A 107 1.87 -7.73 -4.30
N LEU A 108 1.67 -6.92 -3.28
CA LEU A 108 1.96 -5.48 -3.35
C LEU A 108 3.46 -5.20 -3.50
N LEU A 109 4.29 -5.96 -2.81
CA LEU A 109 5.74 -5.88 -3.01
C LEU A 109 6.12 -6.26 -4.45
N ALA A 110 5.52 -7.32 -4.98
CA ALA A 110 5.76 -7.77 -6.35
C ALA A 110 5.31 -6.73 -7.39
N VAL A 111 4.18 -6.07 -7.17
CA VAL A 111 3.71 -4.98 -8.05
C VAL A 111 4.72 -3.83 -8.04
N ALA A 112 5.18 -3.42 -6.86
CA ALA A 112 6.18 -2.35 -6.75
C ALA A 112 7.48 -2.71 -7.47
N VAL A 113 7.96 -3.93 -7.31
CA VAL A 113 9.18 -4.42 -7.99
C VAL A 113 9.00 -4.41 -9.50
N ALA A 114 7.87 -4.89 -10.00
CA ALA A 114 7.58 -4.93 -11.44
C ALA A 114 7.53 -3.52 -12.05
N GLN A 115 7.12 -2.52 -11.27
CA GLN A 115 7.06 -1.12 -11.71
C GLN A 115 8.34 -0.34 -11.47
N GLY A 116 9.37 -0.98 -10.94
CA GLY A 116 10.62 -0.28 -10.60
C GLY A 116 10.47 0.72 -9.46
N GLY A 117 9.47 0.53 -8.62
CA GLY A 117 9.20 1.35 -7.46
C GLY A 117 9.47 0.64 -6.14
N ARG A 118 8.86 1.13 -5.08
CA ARG A 118 8.98 0.57 -3.73
C ARG A 118 7.61 0.38 -3.10
N PHE A 119 7.50 -0.60 -2.22
CA PHE A 119 6.32 -0.85 -1.40
C PHE A 119 6.53 -0.22 -0.03
N VAL A 120 5.55 0.55 0.45
CA VAL A 120 5.65 1.33 1.68
C VAL A 120 4.52 0.94 2.62
N SER A 121 4.86 0.49 3.82
CA SER A 121 3.91 -0.03 4.80
C SER A 121 4.30 0.41 6.22
N PHE A 122 3.38 0.24 7.16
CA PHE A 122 3.70 0.32 8.59
C PHE A 122 4.11 -1.04 9.17
N ASP A 123 3.91 -2.14 8.43
CA ASP A 123 4.12 -3.48 8.95
C ASP A 123 5.58 -3.92 8.83
N ALA A 124 6.30 -3.91 9.95
CA ALA A 124 7.70 -4.33 10.01
C ALA A 124 7.91 -5.84 9.82
N ARG A 125 6.84 -6.65 9.77
CA ARG A 125 6.92 -8.10 9.61
C ARG A 125 7.05 -8.55 8.15
N ILE A 126 6.84 -7.63 7.19
CA ILE A 126 6.98 -7.94 5.77
C ILE A 126 8.44 -8.24 5.46
N SER A 127 8.69 -9.36 4.77
CA SER A 127 10.03 -9.79 4.40
C SER A 127 10.29 -9.59 2.91
N LEU A 128 11.49 -9.11 2.58
CA LEU A 128 11.97 -9.05 1.19
C LEU A 128 11.97 -10.42 0.51
N ASP A 129 12.14 -11.49 1.29
CA ASP A 129 12.24 -12.86 0.77
C ASP A 129 10.94 -13.34 0.12
N LEU A 130 9.81 -12.63 0.34
CA LEU A 130 8.54 -12.95 -0.32
C LEU A 130 8.62 -12.78 -1.84
N VAL A 131 9.46 -11.88 -2.32
CA VAL A 131 9.61 -11.56 -3.75
C VAL A 131 11.08 -11.70 -4.14
N PRO A 132 11.46 -12.71 -4.91
CA PRO A 132 12.86 -13.00 -5.20
C PRO A 132 13.63 -11.86 -5.86
N GLN A 133 12.97 -11.03 -6.65
CA GLN A 133 13.61 -9.93 -7.39
C GLN A 133 13.65 -8.62 -6.61
N ALA A 134 13.09 -8.58 -5.40
CA ALA A 134 13.07 -7.36 -4.58
C ALA A 134 14.45 -7.02 -4.04
N SER A 135 14.80 -5.75 -4.10
CA SER A 135 16.00 -5.21 -3.46
C SER A 135 15.63 -4.47 -2.17
N ALA A 136 16.62 -4.21 -1.32
CA ALA A 136 16.39 -3.64 0.00
C ALA A 136 15.67 -2.28 -0.05
N GLU A 137 15.99 -1.45 -1.03
CA GLU A 137 15.36 -0.13 -1.18
C GLU A 137 13.90 -0.20 -1.66
N GLN A 138 13.43 -1.36 -2.09
CA GLN A 138 12.06 -1.54 -2.60
C GLN A 138 11.05 -1.89 -1.51
N LEU A 139 11.47 -2.04 -0.28
CA LEU A 139 10.58 -2.22 0.85
C LEU A 139 10.90 -1.18 1.92
N VAL A 140 9.93 -0.32 2.21
CA VAL A 140 10.07 0.74 3.20
C VAL A 140 9.03 0.54 4.30
N VAL A 141 9.49 0.50 5.54
CA VAL A 141 8.62 0.50 6.71
C VAL A 141 8.68 1.90 7.33
N ILE A 142 7.53 2.55 7.42
CA ILE A 142 7.45 3.88 8.01
C ILE A 142 7.66 3.75 9.52
N PRO A 143 8.63 4.48 10.09
CA PRO A 143 8.82 4.46 11.54
C PRO A 143 7.60 5.02 12.27
N VAL A 144 7.21 4.36 13.35
CA VAL A 144 6.12 4.79 14.21
C VAL A 144 6.71 5.49 15.42
N ASP A 145 6.26 6.71 15.67
CA ASP A 145 6.71 7.53 16.80
C ASP A 145 6.19 7.01 18.14
#